data_2ff982b2aed8573ef3cf99753e0d10b7
#
_entry.id   2ff982b2aed8573ef3cf99753e0d10b7
#
_cell.length_a   1.000
_cell.length_b   1.000
_cell.length_c   1.000
_cell.angle_alpha   90.00
_cell.angle_beta   90.00
_cell.angle_gamma   90.00
#
_symmetry.space_group_name_H-M   'P 1'
#
loop_
_entity.id
_entity.type
_entity.pdbx_description
1 polymer ?
#
loop_
_entity_poly.entity_id
_entity_poly.type
_entity_poly.pdbx_seq_one_letter_code
_entity_poly.pdbx_strand_id
1 'polypeptide(L)'
;MDRRQVMQIATGGLSLVAFQANAAERAATASAAVAGRTPEDVARDEDYWTDIRNAFTIDRNVINFNNGYASPAPIPVQDAMRRYLSYSDMGPIQTMVNVLYPQIERVRENLAKVAGCDPEEMAIVRNASEANEIVQYGIDLKPGDEVLTTDQDYPRMLMTFRQRERRDGIKLVTVSFPVPVTSSDDLYNRIERAVTPKTKLILICHITNRTGVIFPVRRICDMAHAKGIPVMVDGAHAFNHFPFKISDLNCDYYGVSLHKWTCAPIGTGFLYVRKSRIAQTWSLMASDAKQVDDIRKFEEIGTHPAANPNAISEALVFNENIGIARKAARLRYLRDRWAHRLRDNAKVKILHSESPDLSCGIGFIGFNGVDAGKMYETLYTKHNIVTARVELPGQYDGLRVTPHIYSTLRDVDTFADTVEKELVTA
;
A
#
# COMPACT_ATOMS: atom_id res chain seq x y z
N MET A 1 8.02 40.21 22.74
CA MET A 1 7.07 40.12 21.62
C MET A 1 6.05 41.21 21.78
N ASP A 2 5.89 42.09 20.80
CA ASP A 2 4.89 43.16 20.80
C ASP A 2 3.48 42.57 20.62
N ARG A 3 2.46 43.24 21.21
CA ARG A 3 1.03 42.85 21.09
C ARG A 3 0.59 42.66 19.65
N ARG A 4 1.15 43.43 18.69
CA ARG A 4 0.93 43.25 17.25
C ARG A 4 1.47 41.94 16.72
N GLN A 5 2.64 41.48 17.16
CA GLN A 5 3.22 40.19 16.77
C GLN A 5 2.41 39.01 17.31
N VAL A 6 1.91 39.13 18.54
CA VAL A 6 1.02 38.11 19.15
C VAL A 6 -0.31 38.04 18.41
N MET A 7 -0.90 39.18 18.02
CA MET A 7 -2.13 39.19 17.22
C MET A 7 -1.93 38.66 15.79
N GLN A 8 -0.79 38.92 15.16
CA GLN A 8 -0.50 38.36 13.83
C GLN A 8 -0.29 36.85 13.86
N ILE A 9 0.34 36.32 14.93
CA ILE A 9 0.47 34.87 15.13
C ILE A 9 -0.89 34.24 15.45
N ALA A 10 -1.71 34.88 16.26
CA ALA A 10 -3.05 34.40 16.59
C ALA A 10 -4.01 34.41 15.38
N THR A 11 -3.98 35.47 14.57
CA THR A 11 -4.79 35.56 13.35
C THR A 11 -4.28 34.62 12.26
N GLY A 12 -2.95 34.44 12.14
CA GLY A 12 -2.33 33.47 11.23
C GLY A 12 -2.70 32.02 11.63
N GLY A 13 -2.66 31.71 12.93
CA GLY A 13 -3.08 30.40 13.45
C GLY A 13 -4.56 30.10 13.24
N LEU A 14 -5.44 31.06 13.52
CA LEU A 14 -6.89 30.95 13.30
C LEU A 14 -7.24 30.80 11.81
N SER A 15 -6.56 31.52 10.90
CA SER A 15 -6.78 31.36 9.46
C SER A 15 -6.29 30.03 8.93
N LEU A 16 -5.20 29.48 9.47
CA LEU A 16 -4.71 28.15 9.11
C LEU A 16 -5.66 27.03 9.56
N VAL A 17 -6.17 27.11 10.79
CA VAL A 17 -7.16 26.13 11.31
C VAL A 17 -8.48 26.20 10.54
N ALA A 18 -8.97 27.40 10.21
CA ALA A 18 -10.16 27.57 9.40
C ALA A 18 -9.94 27.08 7.95
N PHE A 19 -8.76 27.28 7.38
CA PHE A 19 -8.40 26.76 6.05
C PHE A 19 -8.35 25.22 6.05
N GLN A 20 -7.82 24.60 7.10
CA GLN A 20 -7.72 23.14 7.21
C GLN A 20 -9.10 22.48 7.37
N ALA A 21 -9.98 23.03 8.21
CA ALA A 21 -11.36 22.55 8.35
C ALA A 21 -12.12 22.66 7.01
N ASN A 22 -11.98 23.79 6.30
CA ASN A 22 -12.57 23.98 5.00
C ASN A 22 -12.05 23.03 3.91
N ALA A 23 -10.79 22.58 3.98
CA ALA A 23 -10.23 21.69 2.96
C ALA A 23 -10.83 20.28 3.00
N ALA A 24 -11.07 19.72 4.22
CA ALA A 24 -11.73 18.42 4.36
C ALA A 24 -13.20 18.45 3.92
N GLU A 25 -13.92 19.53 4.27
CA GLU A 25 -15.29 19.74 3.87
C GLU A 25 -15.43 19.94 2.35
N ARG A 26 -14.51 20.69 1.73
CA ARG A 26 -14.46 20.85 0.26
C ARG A 26 -14.24 19.52 -0.44
N ALA A 27 -13.31 18.69 0.03
CA ALA A 27 -13.07 17.37 -0.55
C ALA A 27 -14.33 16.49 -0.50
N ALA A 28 -15.08 16.52 0.60
CA ALA A 28 -16.35 15.79 0.73
C ALA A 28 -17.42 16.36 -0.21
N THR A 29 -17.56 17.69 -0.28
CA THR A 29 -18.51 18.37 -1.15
C THR A 29 -18.19 18.13 -2.63
N ALA A 30 -16.92 18.24 -3.03
CA ALA A 30 -16.47 17.91 -4.38
C ALA A 30 -16.80 16.47 -4.75
N SER A 31 -16.61 15.54 -3.81
CA SER A 31 -16.92 14.12 -4.04
C SER A 31 -18.42 13.87 -4.21
N ALA A 32 -19.26 14.59 -3.51
CA ALA A 32 -20.72 14.53 -3.69
C ALA A 32 -21.16 15.12 -5.04
N ALA A 33 -20.53 16.21 -5.49
CA ALA A 33 -20.84 16.87 -6.76
C ALA A 33 -20.54 16.00 -7.99
N VAL A 34 -19.63 15.06 -7.91
CA VAL A 34 -19.31 14.12 -9.00
C VAL A 34 -20.00 12.75 -8.84
N ALA A 35 -20.96 12.63 -7.92
CA ALA A 35 -21.73 11.41 -7.69
C ALA A 35 -22.47 11.00 -8.96
N GLY A 36 -22.37 10.05 -9.64
CA GLY A 36 -23.06 9.65 -10.88
C GLY A 36 -22.26 9.90 -12.17
N ARG A 37 -21.08 10.52 -12.09
CA ARG A 37 -20.14 10.58 -13.21
C ARG A 37 -19.29 9.29 -13.25
N THR A 38 -18.84 8.89 -14.46
CA THR A 38 -17.96 7.72 -14.59
C THR A 38 -16.61 7.94 -13.91
N PRO A 39 -15.95 6.90 -13.38
CA PRO A 39 -14.63 7.01 -12.80
C PRO A 39 -13.60 7.64 -13.76
N GLU A 40 -13.69 7.33 -15.05
CA GLU A 40 -12.80 7.81 -16.11
C GLU A 40 -12.99 9.30 -16.40
N ASP A 41 -14.23 9.79 -16.37
CA ASP A 41 -14.52 11.23 -16.52
C ASP A 41 -14.01 12.03 -15.32
N VAL A 42 -14.23 11.50 -14.10
CA VAL A 42 -13.74 12.14 -12.88
C VAL A 42 -12.20 12.07 -12.82
N ALA A 43 -11.58 11.02 -13.34
CA ALA A 43 -10.12 10.90 -13.36
C ALA A 43 -9.42 12.07 -14.08
N ARG A 44 -10.11 12.73 -15.01
CA ARG A 44 -9.60 13.86 -15.84
C ARG A 44 -10.02 15.24 -15.32
N ASP A 45 -10.85 15.30 -14.29
CA ASP A 45 -11.40 16.54 -13.73
C ASP A 45 -10.41 17.18 -12.75
N GLU A 46 -9.58 18.09 -13.25
CA GLU A 46 -8.53 18.73 -12.41
C GLU A 46 -9.11 19.63 -11.31
N ASP A 47 -10.30 20.19 -11.48
CA ASP A 47 -10.95 20.99 -10.43
C ASP A 47 -11.29 20.10 -9.24
N TYR A 48 -11.91 18.93 -9.50
CA TYR A 48 -12.16 17.91 -8.47
C TYR A 48 -10.89 17.48 -7.76
N TRP A 49 -9.83 17.13 -8.50
CA TRP A 49 -8.58 16.64 -7.89
C TRP A 49 -7.79 17.73 -7.20
N THR A 50 -7.99 18.99 -7.56
CA THR A 50 -7.44 20.15 -6.84
C THR A 50 -8.05 20.26 -5.44
N ASP A 51 -9.36 20.08 -5.29
CA ASP A 51 -10.02 20.03 -3.98
C ASP A 51 -9.52 18.85 -3.13
N ILE A 52 -9.36 17.68 -3.72
CA ILE A 52 -8.77 16.52 -3.03
C ILE A 52 -7.32 16.80 -2.62
N ARG A 53 -6.50 17.39 -3.50
CA ARG A 53 -5.11 17.77 -3.21
C ARG A 53 -5.01 18.75 -2.04
N ASN A 54 -5.93 19.69 -1.94
CA ASN A 54 -5.94 20.69 -0.88
C ASN A 54 -6.23 20.10 0.51
N ALA A 55 -6.69 18.86 0.59
CA ALA A 55 -6.79 18.11 1.84
C ALA A 55 -5.43 17.54 2.34
N PHE A 56 -4.33 17.75 1.61
CA PHE A 56 -2.99 17.27 1.99
C PHE A 56 -2.03 18.43 2.28
N THR A 57 -1.26 18.29 3.37
CA THR A 57 -0.11 19.17 3.67
C THR A 57 1.15 18.57 3.04
N ILE A 58 1.44 18.96 1.81
CA ILE A 58 2.60 18.46 1.06
C ILE A 58 3.59 19.60 0.80
N ASP A 59 4.87 19.28 0.73
CA ASP A 59 5.89 20.20 0.20
C ASP A 59 5.69 20.36 -1.31
N ARG A 60 5.29 21.54 -1.74
CA ARG A 60 5.00 21.85 -3.15
C ARG A 60 6.25 22.06 -4.01
N ASN A 61 7.44 22.12 -3.39
CA ASN A 61 8.71 22.21 -4.10
C ASN A 61 9.27 20.82 -4.48
N VAL A 62 8.64 19.76 -4.00
CA VAL A 62 9.03 18.38 -4.24
C VAL A 62 7.94 17.65 -5.04
N ILE A 63 8.31 17.07 -6.16
CA ILE A 63 7.44 16.15 -6.91
C ILE A 63 7.66 14.75 -6.34
N ASN A 64 6.73 14.30 -5.49
CA ASN A 64 6.83 12.98 -4.87
C ASN A 64 6.12 11.91 -5.70
N PHE A 65 6.89 11.08 -6.38
CA PHE A 65 6.42 9.88 -7.10
C PHE A 65 6.95 8.60 -6.47
N ASN A 66 7.20 8.60 -5.16
CA ASN A 66 7.53 7.40 -4.38
C ASN A 66 6.44 7.07 -3.33
N ASN A 67 5.17 7.31 -3.65
CA ASN A 67 4.04 7.00 -2.77
C ASN A 67 3.85 5.49 -2.54
N GLY A 68 4.45 4.65 -3.38
CA GLY A 68 4.54 3.21 -3.14
C GLY A 68 5.39 2.83 -1.92
N TYR A 69 6.22 3.74 -1.38
CA TYR A 69 6.90 3.53 -0.09
C TYR A 69 5.98 3.90 1.07
N ALA A 70 5.56 5.16 1.11
CA ALA A 70 4.58 5.71 2.06
C ALA A 70 3.92 6.94 1.42
N SER A 71 2.66 7.20 1.73
CA SER A 71 1.92 8.37 1.29
C SER A 71 1.66 9.32 2.45
N PRO A 72 1.60 10.63 2.22
CA PRO A 72 1.18 11.57 3.26
C PRO A 72 -0.27 11.28 3.68
N ALA A 73 -0.53 11.42 4.97
CA ALA A 73 -1.90 11.38 5.48
C ALA A 73 -2.60 12.73 5.19
N PRO A 74 -3.89 12.74 4.82
CA PRO A 74 -4.64 13.97 4.65
C PRO A 74 -4.91 14.65 5.99
N ILE A 75 -5.22 15.95 5.95
CA ILE A 75 -5.44 16.81 7.13
C ILE A 75 -6.39 16.18 8.16
N PRO A 76 -7.56 15.62 7.80
CA PRO A 76 -8.46 15.00 8.78
C PRO A 76 -7.79 13.89 9.60
N VAL A 77 -6.95 13.08 8.94
CA VAL A 77 -6.20 11.99 9.59
C VAL A 77 -5.12 12.54 10.51
N GLN A 78 -4.38 13.57 10.07
CA GLN A 78 -3.35 14.22 10.89
C GLN A 78 -3.96 14.86 12.13
N ASP A 79 -5.10 15.51 12.00
CA ASP A 79 -5.80 16.16 13.11
C ASP A 79 -6.37 15.13 14.11
N ALA A 80 -6.88 14.00 13.61
CA ALA A 80 -7.29 12.88 14.45
C ALA A 80 -6.11 12.33 15.26
N MET A 81 -4.96 12.08 14.62
CA MET A 81 -3.75 11.65 15.32
C MET A 81 -3.36 12.60 16.44
N ARG A 82 -3.33 13.92 16.17
CA ARG A 82 -2.98 14.94 17.18
C ARG A 82 -3.97 14.92 18.35
N ARG A 83 -5.27 14.86 18.06
CA ARG A 83 -6.32 14.79 19.09
C ARG A 83 -6.18 13.55 19.97
N TYR A 84 -6.03 12.39 19.36
CA TYR A 84 -5.90 11.13 20.11
C TYR A 84 -4.59 11.06 20.90
N LEU A 85 -3.49 11.59 20.37
CA LEU A 85 -2.23 11.69 21.11
C LEU A 85 -2.37 12.59 22.33
N SER A 86 -2.88 13.82 22.14
CA SER A 86 -3.12 14.75 23.24
C SER A 86 -4.10 14.18 24.29
N TYR A 87 -5.13 13.48 23.84
CA TYR A 87 -6.09 12.83 24.73
C TYR A 87 -5.45 11.69 25.53
N SER A 88 -4.55 10.92 24.92
CA SER A 88 -3.78 9.88 25.60
C SER A 88 -2.93 10.45 26.75
N ASP A 89 -2.31 11.63 26.53
CA ASP A 89 -1.42 12.27 27.49
C ASP A 89 -2.16 12.91 28.67
N MET A 90 -3.46 13.18 28.56
CA MET A 90 -4.27 13.75 29.65
C MET A 90 -4.39 12.82 30.87
N GLY A 91 -4.33 11.51 30.67
CA GLY A 91 -4.38 10.49 31.71
C GLY A 91 -4.28 9.10 31.12
N PRO A 92 -3.07 8.57 30.91
CA PRO A 92 -2.84 7.38 30.11
C PRO A 92 -3.73 6.18 30.47
N ILE A 93 -3.99 5.95 31.75
CA ILE A 93 -4.88 4.83 32.15
C ILE A 93 -6.36 5.15 31.87
N GLN A 94 -6.82 6.36 32.20
CA GLN A 94 -8.22 6.73 32.06
C GLN A 94 -8.62 6.96 30.60
N THR A 95 -7.76 7.58 29.81
CA THR A 95 -8.08 7.98 28.44
C THR A 95 -7.55 6.99 27.40
N MET A 96 -6.27 6.61 27.46
CA MET A 96 -5.70 5.69 26.47
C MET A 96 -6.19 4.25 26.71
N VAL A 97 -6.00 3.71 27.93
CA VAL A 97 -6.30 2.30 28.20
C VAL A 97 -7.80 2.03 28.28
N ASN A 98 -8.55 2.88 29.02
CA ASN A 98 -9.97 2.61 29.27
C ASN A 98 -10.91 3.15 28.17
N VAL A 99 -10.43 4.03 27.26
CA VAL A 99 -11.27 4.61 26.20
C VAL A 99 -10.72 4.29 24.83
N LEU A 100 -9.48 4.70 24.51
CA LEU A 100 -8.96 4.61 23.15
C LEU A 100 -8.63 3.18 22.72
N TYR A 101 -8.12 2.31 23.60
CA TYR A 101 -7.90 0.90 23.27
C TYR A 101 -9.22 0.18 22.96
N PRO A 102 -10.29 0.25 23.78
CA PRO A 102 -11.58 -0.32 23.41
C PRO A 102 -12.18 0.25 22.11
N GLN A 103 -11.90 1.52 21.81
CA GLN A 103 -12.37 2.15 20.56
C GLN A 103 -11.75 1.53 19.30
N ILE A 104 -10.60 0.88 19.40
CA ILE A 104 -9.96 0.16 18.28
C ILE A 104 -10.87 -0.94 17.71
N GLU A 105 -11.73 -1.55 18.53
CA GLU A 105 -12.72 -2.53 18.04
C GLU A 105 -13.64 -1.93 16.97
N ARG A 106 -14.06 -0.69 17.16
CA ARG A 106 -14.87 0.02 16.16
C ARG A 106 -14.10 0.29 14.87
N VAL A 107 -12.80 0.57 14.99
CA VAL A 107 -11.91 0.72 13.82
C VAL A 107 -11.80 -0.60 13.07
N ARG A 108 -11.65 -1.72 13.79
CA ARG A 108 -11.61 -3.08 13.23
C ARG A 108 -12.90 -3.40 12.45
N GLU A 109 -14.07 -3.14 13.03
CA GLU A 109 -15.36 -3.35 12.37
C GLU A 109 -15.47 -2.56 11.06
N ASN A 110 -15.13 -1.26 11.10
CA ASN A 110 -15.17 -0.40 9.92
C ASN A 110 -14.18 -0.84 8.85
N LEU A 111 -12.97 -1.20 9.25
CA LEU A 111 -11.92 -1.67 8.34
C LEU A 111 -12.31 -3.00 7.69
N ALA A 112 -12.85 -3.96 8.47
CA ALA A 112 -13.33 -5.24 7.99
C ALA A 112 -14.50 -5.09 7.00
N LYS A 113 -15.42 -4.16 7.26
CA LYS A 113 -16.51 -3.80 6.33
C LYS A 113 -15.96 -3.30 5.00
N VAL A 114 -14.98 -2.40 5.03
CA VAL A 114 -14.32 -1.87 3.80
C VAL A 114 -13.58 -2.99 3.09
N ALA A 115 -12.86 -3.84 3.82
CA ALA A 115 -12.10 -4.96 3.27
C ALA A 115 -12.97 -6.12 2.76
N GLY A 116 -14.21 -6.25 3.24
CA GLY A 116 -15.13 -7.32 2.88
C GLY A 116 -14.79 -8.65 3.56
N CYS A 117 -14.58 -8.63 4.89
CA CYS A 117 -14.33 -9.81 5.71
C CYS A 117 -15.01 -9.67 7.08
N ASP A 118 -14.97 -10.73 7.88
CA ASP A 118 -15.43 -10.72 9.27
C ASP A 118 -14.41 -9.94 10.12
N PRO A 119 -14.82 -9.03 11.03
CA PRO A 119 -13.93 -8.38 11.97
C PRO A 119 -13.16 -9.37 12.86
N GLU A 120 -13.72 -10.55 13.14
CA GLU A 120 -13.06 -11.62 13.89
C GLU A 120 -12.00 -12.39 13.07
N GLU A 121 -11.76 -11.99 11.84
CA GLU A 121 -10.66 -12.44 10.96
C GLU A 121 -9.61 -11.36 10.70
N MET A 122 -9.72 -10.18 11.35
CA MET A 122 -8.84 -9.03 11.10
C MET A 122 -8.12 -8.57 12.35
N ALA A 123 -6.79 -8.62 12.34
CA ALA A 123 -5.92 -8.01 13.34
C ALA A 123 -5.38 -6.66 12.85
N ILE A 124 -5.39 -5.64 13.70
CA ILE A 124 -4.78 -4.33 13.42
C ILE A 124 -3.32 -4.37 13.85
N VAL A 125 -2.41 -4.18 12.88
CA VAL A 125 -0.97 -4.25 13.07
C VAL A 125 -0.30 -2.98 12.56
N ARG A 126 1.03 -2.87 12.71
CA ARG A 126 1.76 -1.65 12.34
C ARG A 126 2.01 -1.49 10.83
N ASN A 127 2.05 -2.57 10.06
CA ASN A 127 2.27 -2.55 8.61
C ASN A 127 2.19 -3.97 8.02
N ALA A 128 2.27 -4.07 6.68
CA ALA A 128 2.28 -5.36 6.00
C ALA A 128 3.50 -6.22 6.34
N SER A 129 4.66 -5.63 6.70
CA SER A 129 5.83 -6.44 7.09
C SER A 129 5.56 -7.22 8.36
N GLU A 130 4.99 -6.58 9.38
CA GLU A 130 4.56 -7.26 10.60
C GLU A 130 3.46 -8.28 10.32
N ALA A 131 2.40 -7.88 9.57
CA ALA A 131 1.33 -8.78 9.17
C ALA A 131 1.84 -10.06 8.52
N ASN A 132 2.73 -9.89 7.57
CA ASN A 132 3.29 -11.00 6.81
C ASN A 132 4.27 -11.84 7.67
N GLU A 133 5.10 -11.22 8.50
CA GLU A 133 6.04 -11.94 9.37
C GLU A 133 5.33 -12.73 10.49
N ILE A 134 4.17 -12.25 10.99
CA ILE A 134 3.31 -13.05 11.87
C ILE A 134 2.99 -14.40 11.21
N VAL A 135 2.56 -14.38 9.95
CA VAL A 135 2.23 -15.60 9.21
C VAL A 135 3.49 -16.41 8.89
N GLN A 136 4.54 -15.75 8.39
CA GLN A 136 5.78 -16.40 7.98
C GLN A 136 6.49 -17.14 9.13
N TYR A 137 6.41 -16.61 10.35
CA TYR A 137 6.96 -17.29 11.54
C TYR A 137 5.93 -18.15 12.26
N GLY A 138 4.64 -17.82 12.12
CA GLY A 138 3.55 -18.49 12.82
C GLY A 138 3.11 -19.82 12.20
N ILE A 139 3.48 -20.10 10.95
CA ILE A 139 3.15 -21.37 10.30
C ILE A 139 4.21 -22.41 10.63
N ASP A 140 3.74 -23.59 11.12
CA ASP A 140 4.59 -24.75 11.35
C ASP A 140 5.01 -25.38 10.02
N LEU A 141 6.28 -25.23 9.68
CA LEU A 141 6.93 -25.85 8.52
C LEU A 141 8.09 -26.74 9.01
N LYS A 142 8.26 -27.89 8.36
CA LYS A 142 9.28 -28.90 8.70
C LYS A 142 10.45 -28.81 7.74
N PRO A 143 11.66 -29.32 8.13
CA PRO A 143 12.78 -29.44 7.22
C PRO A 143 12.38 -30.16 5.92
N GLY A 144 12.69 -29.54 4.79
CA GLY A 144 12.34 -30.04 3.44
C GLY A 144 10.98 -29.58 2.91
N ASP A 145 10.11 -28.96 3.71
CA ASP A 145 8.90 -28.31 3.21
C ASP A 145 9.26 -27.13 2.30
N GLU A 146 8.47 -26.93 1.25
CA GLU A 146 8.69 -25.88 0.27
C GLU A 146 7.68 -24.73 0.46
N VAL A 147 8.20 -23.50 0.42
CA VAL A 147 7.40 -22.27 0.25
C VAL A 147 7.59 -21.76 -1.16
N LEU A 148 6.51 -21.68 -1.92
CA LEU A 148 6.51 -21.19 -3.29
C LEU A 148 6.19 -19.69 -3.33
N THR A 149 6.98 -18.91 -4.06
CA THR A 149 6.78 -17.47 -4.25
C THR A 149 7.35 -17.01 -5.59
N THR A 150 7.42 -15.69 -5.83
CA THR A 150 8.09 -15.13 -7.00
C THR A 150 9.38 -14.40 -6.62
N ASP A 151 10.29 -14.24 -7.59
CA ASP A 151 11.50 -13.44 -7.41
C ASP A 151 11.22 -11.92 -7.38
N GLN A 152 10.00 -11.51 -7.73
CA GLN A 152 9.53 -10.12 -7.68
C GLN A 152 8.72 -9.79 -6.43
N ASP A 153 8.53 -10.74 -5.51
CA ASP A 153 7.95 -10.47 -4.20
C ASP A 153 8.84 -9.52 -3.37
N TYR A 154 8.24 -8.91 -2.36
CA TYR A 154 8.92 -7.90 -1.56
C TYR A 154 10.18 -8.49 -0.90
N PRO A 155 11.37 -7.88 -1.09
CA PRO A 155 12.63 -8.46 -0.65
C PRO A 155 12.69 -8.85 0.82
N ARG A 156 12.01 -8.10 1.70
CA ARG A 156 11.95 -8.40 3.13
C ARG A 156 11.23 -9.74 3.39
N MET A 157 10.15 -10.01 2.67
CA MET A 157 9.42 -11.28 2.80
C MET A 157 10.26 -12.46 2.30
N LEU A 158 11.00 -12.26 1.21
CA LEU A 158 11.96 -13.24 0.72
C LEU A 158 13.09 -13.48 1.75
N MET A 159 13.63 -12.42 2.37
CA MET A 159 14.66 -12.53 3.40
C MET A 159 14.18 -13.33 4.63
N THR A 160 12.95 -13.18 5.05
CA THR A 160 12.36 -13.94 6.16
C THR A 160 12.35 -15.43 5.86
N PHE A 161 11.89 -15.85 4.67
CA PHE A 161 11.95 -17.26 4.29
C PHE A 161 13.38 -17.76 4.05
N ARG A 162 14.29 -16.94 3.52
CA ARG A 162 15.73 -17.28 3.45
C ARG A 162 16.34 -17.46 4.83
N GLN A 163 15.89 -16.71 5.84
CA GLN A 163 16.28 -16.94 7.22
C GLN A 163 15.74 -18.29 7.74
N ARG A 164 14.48 -18.62 7.43
CA ARG A 164 13.88 -19.91 7.79
C ARG A 164 14.54 -21.10 7.07
N GLU A 165 15.01 -20.94 5.82
CA GLU A 165 15.84 -21.95 5.17
C GLU A 165 17.07 -22.32 6.02
N ARG A 166 17.79 -21.29 6.51
CA ARG A 166 19.00 -21.50 7.34
C ARG A 166 18.69 -22.05 8.73
N ARG A 167 17.56 -21.61 9.33
CA ARG A 167 17.21 -21.96 10.71
C ARG A 167 16.40 -23.26 10.79
N ASP A 168 15.40 -23.40 9.93
CA ASP A 168 14.36 -24.43 10.03
C ASP A 168 14.54 -25.55 8.97
N GLY A 169 15.44 -25.35 7.99
CA GLY A 169 15.69 -26.33 6.93
C GLY A 169 14.60 -26.43 5.87
N ILE A 170 13.68 -25.45 5.77
CA ILE A 170 12.71 -25.35 4.69
C ILE A 170 13.39 -24.96 3.37
N LYS A 171 12.64 -24.95 2.27
CA LYS A 171 13.11 -24.48 0.96
C LYS A 171 12.25 -23.36 0.44
N LEU A 172 12.87 -22.27 0.02
CA LEU A 172 12.19 -21.19 -0.72
C LEU A 172 12.33 -21.44 -2.22
N VAL A 173 11.21 -21.72 -2.89
CA VAL A 173 11.12 -21.91 -4.33
C VAL A 173 10.61 -20.62 -4.96
N THR A 174 11.38 -20.02 -5.86
CA THR A 174 11.03 -18.77 -6.53
C THR A 174 10.74 -18.98 -8.01
N VAL A 175 9.67 -18.37 -8.49
CA VAL A 175 9.25 -18.36 -9.89
C VAL A 175 9.56 -16.98 -10.49
N SER A 176 10.22 -16.98 -11.64
CA SER A 176 10.44 -15.76 -12.44
C SER A 176 9.36 -15.57 -13.49
N PHE A 177 9.08 -14.32 -13.82
CA PHE A 177 8.18 -13.98 -14.92
C PHE A 177 8.68 -12.72 -15.64
N PRO A 178 8.44 -12.60 -16.97
CA PRO A 178 8.89 -11.45 -17.74
C PRO A 178 8.08 -10.20 -17.44
N VAL A 179 8.65 -9.03 -17.68
CA VAL A 179 7.97 -7.74 -17.63
C VAL A 179 8.21 -6.97 -18.94
N PRO A 180 7.22 -6.25 -19.45
CA PRO A 180 5.83 -6.17 -18.97
C PRO A 180 5.08 -7.51 -19.10
N VAL A 181 4.19 -7.77 -18.14
CA VAL A 181 3.28 -8.92 -18.21
C VAL A 181 2.15 -8.61 -19.18
N THR A 182 1.82 -9.56 -20.05
CA THR A 182 0.77 -9.43 -21.05
C THR A 182 -0.42 -10.37 -20.84
N SER A 183 -0.27 -11.35 -19.93
CA SER A 183 -1.30 -12.35 -19.66
C SER A 183 -1.31 -12.78 -18.19
N SER A 184 -2.48 -12.74 -17.57
CA SER A 184 -2.72 -13.33 -16.24
C SER A 184 -2.62 -14.86 -16.25
N ASP A 185 -2.90 -15.50 -17.41
CA ASP A 185 -2.78 -16.94 -17.58
C ASP A 185 -1.32 -17.39 -17.51
N ASP A 186 -0.38 -16.60 -18.08
CA ASP A 186 1.05 -16.93 -17.96
C ASP A 186 1.50 -16.90 -16.50
N LEU A 187 1.09 -15.88 -15.71
CA LEU A 187 1.38 -15.81 -14.28
C LEU A 187 0.83 -17.03 -13.53
N TYR A 188 -0.44 -17.34 -13.75
CA TYR A 188 -1.10 -18.49 -13.14
C TYR A 188 -0.37 -19.80 -13.48
N ASN A 189 -0.12 -20.06 -14.77
CA ASN A 189 0.51 -21.29 -15.24
C ASN A 189 1.93 -21.47 -14.68
N ARG A 190 2.68 -20.39 -14.49
CA ARG A 190 4.03 -20.44 -13.89
C ARG A 190 3.96 -20.89 -12.43
N ILE A 191 3.04 -20.33 -11.65
CA ILE A 191 2.84 -20.73 -10.25
C ILE A 191 2.36 -22.19 -10.19
N GLU A 192 1.34 -22.55 -10.96
CA GLU A 192 0.79 -23.92 -10.96
C GLU A 192 1.84 -25.00 -11.29
N ARG A 193 2.69 -24.77 -12.30
CA ARG A 193 3.76 -25.71 -12.70
C ARG A 193 4.86 -25.84 -11.65
N ALA A 194 5.07 -24.84 -10.82
CA ALA A 194 6.08 -24.85 -9.76
C ALA A 194 5.62 -25.54 -8.47
N VAL A 195 4.33 -25.86 -8.34
CA VAL A 195 3.79 -26.59 -7.18
C VAL A 195 4.28 -28.02 -7.21
N THR A 196 4.82 -28.49 -6.08
CA THR A 196 5.28 -29.85 -5.86
C THR A 196 4.53 -30.50 -4.68
N PRO A 197 4.62 -31.82 -4.45
CA PRO A 197 4.08 -32.46 -3.23
C PRO A 197 4.67 -31.92 -1.92
N LYS A 198 5.81 -31.23 -1.98
CA LYS A 198 6.47 -30.61 -0.83
C LYS A 198 6.02 -29.17 -0.58
N THR A 199 5.29 -28.57 -1.49
CA THR A 199 4.78 -27.20 -1.33
C THR A 199 3.75 -27.18 -0.20
N LYS A 200 4.03 -26.39 0.86
CA LYS A 200 3.19 -26.27 2.07
C LYS A 200 2.62 -24.86 2.25
N LEU A 201 3.11 -23.89 1.50
CA LEU A 201 2.63 -22.51 1.51
C LEU A 201 2.93 -21.90 0.15
N ILE A 202 1.99 -21.09 -0.36
CA ILE A 202 2.24 -20.17 -1.46
C ILE A 202 2.17 -18.74 -0.93
N LEU A 203 3.22 -17.95 -1.15
CA LEU A 203 3.23 -16.49 -0.96
C LEU A 203 3.18 -15.81 -2.31
N ILE A 204 2.27 -14.87 -2.50
CA ILE A 204 2.22 -14.01 -3.69
C ILE A 204 1.88 -12.58 -3.31
N CYS A 205 2.45 -11.59 -4.02
CA CYS A 205 1.92 -10.24 -3.98
C CYS A 205 0.58 -10.18 -4.71
N HIS A 206 -0.40 -9.43 -4.16
CA HIS A 206 -1.60 -9.09 -4.95
C HIS A 206 -1.24 -8.14 -6.11
N ILE A 207 -0.40 -7.16 -5.82
CA ILE A 207 0.27 -6.33 -6.82
C ILE A 207 1.74 -6.15 -6.40
N THR A 208 2.67 -6.42 -7.33
CA THR A 208 4.10 -6.34 -7.01
C THR A 208 4.53 -4.91 -6.71
N ASN A 209 5.39 -4.75 -5.72
CA ASN A 209 5.94 -3.45 -5.33
C ASN A 209 6.96 -2.90 -6.33
N ARG A 210 7.45 -3.72 -7.24
CA ARG A 210 8.50 -3.38 -8.22
C ARG A 210 7.91 -2.83 -9.50
N THR A 211 7.18 -3.65 -10.22
CA THR A 211 6.70 -3.40 -11.58
C THR A 211 5.18 -3.20 -11.66
N GLY A 212 4.47 -3.29 -10.52
CA GLY A 212 3.03 -3.04 -10.44
C GLY A 212 2.17 -4.12 -11.10
N VAL A 213 2.67 -5.35 -11.20
CA VAL A 213 1.93 -6.49 -11.78
C VAL A 213 0.88 -6.98 -10.80
N ILE A 214 -0.38 -7.02 -11.22
CA ILE A 214 -1.50 -7.60 -10.48
C ILE A 214 -1.58 -9.09 -10.78
N PHE A 215 -1.57 -9.92 -9.72
CA PHE A 215 -1.68 -11.36 -9.82
C PHE A 215 -3.15 -11.84 -9.80
N PRO A 216 -3.48 -12.95 -10.51
CA PRO A 216 -4.81 -13.56 -10.48
C PRO A 216 -5.01 -14.35 -9.17
N VAL A 217 -5.05 -13.66 -8.03
CA VAL A 217 -5.01 -14.22 -6.68
C VAL A 217 -6.08 -15.28 -6.48
N ARG A 218 -7.34 -15.01 -6.86
CA ARG A 218 -8.46 -15.96 -6.69
C ARG A 218 -8.15 -17.31 -7.36
N ARG A 219 -7.69 -17.28 -8.60
CA ARG A 219 -7.39 -18.51 -9.35
C ARG A 219 -6.25 -19.31 -8.71
N ILE A 220 -5.22 -18.61 -8.22
CA ILE A 220 -4.10 -19.25 -7.51
C ILE A 220 -4.56 -19.86 -6.20
N CYS A 221 -5.42 -19.17 -5.44
CA CYS A 221 -5.98 -19.69 -4.20
C CYS A 221 -6.83 -20.95 -4.45
N ASP A 222 -7.72 -20.93 -5.44
CA ASP A 222 -8.57 -22.07 -5.77
C ASP A 222 -7.75 -23.30 -6.20
N MET A 223 -6.68 -23.10 -7.00
CA MET A 223 -5.74 -24.14 -7.40
C MET A 223 -4.97 -24.71 -6.19
N ALA A 224 -4.48 -23.84 -5.32
CA ALA A 224 -3.70 -24.22 -4.14
C ALA A 224 -4.58 -25.02 -3.14
N HIS A 225 -5.81 -24.55 -2.89
CA HIS A 225 -6.76 -25.20 -2.00
C HIS A 225 -7.17 -26.59 -2.51
N ALA A 226 -7.33 -26.79 -3.82
CA ALA A 226 -7.57 -28.12 -4.41
C ALA A 226 -6.44 -29.10 -4.11
N LYS A 227 -5.25 -28.61 -3.74
CA LYS A 227 -4.07 -29.39 -3.34
C LYS A 227 -3.80 -29.35 -1.81
N GLY A 228 -4.69 -28.73 -1.04
CA GLY A 228 -4.56 -28.59 0.42
C GLY A 228 -3.49 -27.58 0.85
N ILE A 229 -3.07 -26.67 -0.03
CA ILE A 229 -2.01 -25.68 0.22
C ILE A 229 -2.62 -24.34 0.59
N PRO A 230 -2.30 -23.76 1.76
CA PRO A 230 -2.71 -22.41 2.11
C PRO A 230 -1.99 -21.34 1.27
N VAL A 231 -2.67 -20.21 1.08
CA VAL A 231 -2.14 -19.06 0.33
C VAL A 231 -2.08 -17.82 1.21
N MET A 232 -0.89 -17.26 1.29
CA MET A 232 -0.60 -15.98 1.92
C MET A 232 -0.42 -14.92 0.84
N VAL A 233 -1.13 -13.80 0.98
CA VAL A 233 -1.12 -12.71 0.01
C VAL A 233 -0.52 -11.46 0.63
N ASP A 234 0.55 -10.94 0.02
CA ASP A 234 1.06 -9.60 0.33
C ASP A 234 0.19 -8.57 -0.40
N GLY A 235 -0.72 -7.95 0.34
CA GLY A 235 -1.63 -6.91 -0.12
C GLY A 235 -1.15 -5.50 0.13
N ALA A 236 0.13 -5.30 0.52
CA ALA A 236 0.69 -4.01 0.92
C ALA A 236 0.44 -2.88 -0.10
N HIS A 237 0.33 -3.22 -1.37
CA HIS A 237 0.10 -2.26 -2.45
C HIS A 237 -1.29 -2.34 -3.10
N ALA A 238 -2.19 -3.23 -2.64
CA ALA A 238 -3.47 -3.44 -3.31
C ALA A 238 -4.65 -2.75 -2.62
N PHE A 239 -4.69 -2.81 -1.28
CA PHE A 239 -5.82 -2.27 -0.52
C PHE A 239 -5.95 -0.75 -0.73
N ASN A 240 -7.16 -0.29 -1.06
CA ASN A 240 -7.46 1.09 -1.46
C ASN A 240 -6.63 1.63 -2.65
N HIS A 241 -6.08 0.75 -3.48
CA HIS A 241 -5.43 1.08 -4.73
C HIS A 241 -6.35 0.83 -5.94
N PHE A 242 -7.06 -0.28 -5.92
CA PHE A 242 -8.07 -0.65 -6.91
C PHE A 242 -9.20 -1.47 -6.26
N PRO A 243 -10.38 -1.59 -6.94
CA PRO A 243 -11.52 -2.27 -6.35
C PRO A 243 -11.33 -3.78 -6.22
N PHE A 244 -11.53 -4.34 -5.03
CA PHE A 244 -11.72 -5.76 -4.71
C PHE A 244 -12.22 -5.90 -3.26
N LYS A 245 -12.65 -7.10 -2.89
CA LYS A 245 -12.89 -7.50 -1.51
C LYS A 245 -12.06 -8.72 -1.16
N ILE A 246 -11.64 -8.87 0.11
CA ILE A 246 -10.88 -10.05 0.55
C ILE A 246 -11.69 -11.33 0.32
N SER A 247 -13.01 -11.30 0.53
CA SER A 247 -13.93 -12.39 0.22
C SER A 247 -13.84 -12.89 -1.22
N ASP A 248 -13.51 -12.00 -2.18
CA ASP A 248 -13.40 -12.37 -3.59
C ASP A 248 -12.13 -13.18 -3.89
N LEU A 249 -11.13 -13.10 -3.03
CA LEU A 249 -9.79 -13.66 -3.26
C LEU A 249 -9.66 -15.13 -2.80
N ASN A 250 -10.47 -15.56 -1.85
CA ASN A 250 -10.40 -16.90 -1.26
C ASN A 250 -9.02 -17.23 -0.63
N CYS A 251 -8.24 -16.22 -0.17
CA CYS A 251 -6.95 -16.45 0.47
C CYS A 251 -7.08 -16.88 1.93
N ASP A 252 -6.01 -17.46 2.49
CA ASP A 252 -5.97 -17.83 3.91
C ASP A 252 -5.43 -16.68 4.77
N TYR A 253 -4.50 -15.88 4.22
CA TYR A 253 -3.86 -14.76 4.89
C TYR A 253 -3.71 -13.57 3.94
N TYR A 254 -3.85 -12.36 4.47
CA TYR A 254 -3.72 -11.14 3.67
C TYR A 254 -3.13 -10.01 4.51
N GLY A 255 -1.90 -9.56 4.19
CA GLY A 255 -1.20 -8.50 4.93
C GLY A 255 -1.24 -7.15 4.21
N VAL A 256 -1.55 -6.07 4.94
CA VAL A 256 -1.72 -4.72 4.37
C VAL A 256 -0.92 -3.65 5.12
N SER A 257 -0.37 -2.69 4.37
CA SER A 257 0.11 -1.40 4.89
C SER A 257 -0.90 -0.29 4.57
N LEU A 258 -1.51 0.30 5.59
CA LEU A 258 -2.53 1.35 5.41
C LEU A 258 -1.93 2.74 5.10
N HIS A 259 -0.66 2.95 5.41
CA HIS A 259 0.06 4.20 5.16
C HIS A 259 0.53 4.40 3.70
N LYS A 260 0.09 3.53 2.78
CA LYS A 260 0.36 3.66 1.34
C LYS A 260 -0.89 4.24 0.64
N TRP A 261 -1.64 3.39 -0.02
CA TRP A 261 -2.80 3.82 -0.82
C TRP A 261 -4.01 4.25 0.01
N THR A 262 -4.13 3.83 1.27
CA THR A 262 -5.20 4.31 2.17
C THR A 262 -4.89 5.68 2.75
N CYS A 263 -3.61 6.14 2.72
CA CYS A 263 -3.17 7.40 3.33
C CYS A 263 -3.49 7.48 4.84
N ALA A 264 -3.53 6.34 5.53
CA ALA A 264 -3.67 6.26 6.98
C ALA A 264 -2.33 6.62 7.67
N PRO A 265 -2.30 6.78 8.98
CA PRO A 265 -1.06 7.09 9.70
C PRO A 265 0.07 6.11 9.40
N ILE A 266 1.31 6.60 9.30
CA ILE A 266 2.49 5.73 9.22
C ILE A 266 2.54 4.86 10.48
N GLY A 267 2.80 3.57 10.30
CA GLY A 267 2.73 2.61 11.39
C GLY A 267 1.31 2.07 11.63
N THR A 268 0.52 1.94 10.55
CA THR A 268 -0.78 1.26 10.53
C THR A 268 -0.86 0.25 9.41
N GLY A 269 -1.50 -0.87 9.68
CA GLY A 269 -1.74 -1.98 8.78
C GLY A 269 -2.78 -2.93 9.35
N PHE A 270 -3.08 -3.98 8.62
CA PHE A 270 -3.87 -5.09 9.13
C PHE A 270 -3.38 -6.44 8.60
N LEU A 271 -3.68 -7.48 9.33
CA LEU A 271 -3.56 -8.87 8.95
C LEU A 271 -4.97 -9.49 8.91
N TYR A 272 -5.39 -9.98 7.75
CA TYR A 272 -6.52 -10.90 7.66
C TYR A 272 -6.02 -12.33 7.82
N VAL A 273 -6.71 -13.11 8.64
CA VAL A 273 -6.47 -14.55 8.80
C VAL A 273 -7.82 -15.26 8.72
N ARG A 274 -7.98 -16.14 7.74
CA ARG A 274 -9.18 -16.99 7.64
C ARG A 274 -9.45 -17.67 8.98
N LYS A 275 -10.66 -17.64 9.47
CA LYS A 275 -11.06 -18.13 10.81
C LYS A 275 -10.52 -19.53 11.13
N SER A 276 -10.57 -20.44 10.18
CA SER A 276 -10.04 -21.81 10.34
C SER A 276 -8.50 -21.87 10.48
N ARG A 277 -7.78 -20.80 10.21
CA ARG A 277 -6.32 -20.71 10.32
C ARG A 277 -5.84 -20.02 11.60
N ILE A 278 -6.71 -19.30 12.30
CA ILE A 278 -6.31 -18.51 13.48
C ILE A 278 -5.65 -19.42 14.52
N ALA A 279 -6.32 -20.49 14.94
CA ALA A 279 -5.79 -21.42 15.95
C ALA A 279 -4.50 -22.13 15.53
N GLN A 280 -4.26 -22.28 14.23
CA GLN A 280 -3.10 -22.99 13.67
C GLN A 280 -1.88 -22.07 13.44
N THR A 281 -2.03 -20.77 13.64
CA THR A 281 -0.96 -19.79 13.38
C THR A 281 -0.46 -19.21 14.69
N TRP A 282 0.84 -19.34 14.98
CA TRP A 282 1.45 -18.75 16.15
C TRP A 282 1.56 -17.23 16.02
N SER A 283 1.38 -16.51 17.12
CA SER A 283 1.67 -15.08 17.20
C SER A 283 3.17 -14.81 17.29
N LEU A 284 3.64 -13.65 16.85
CA LEU A 284 5.05 -13.26 16.98
C LEU A 284 5.47 -13.04 18.44
N MET A 285 4.64 -12.34 19.17
CA MET A 285 4.79 -12.20 20.63
C MET A 285 3.79 -13.12 21.30
N ALA A 286 4.22 -13.74 22.40
CA ALA A 286 3.39 -14.70 23.12
C ALA A 286 2.09 -14.06 23.59
N SER A 287 0.97 -14.70 23.33
CA SER A 287 -0.36 -14.37 23.81
C SER A 287 -0.84 -15.37 24.86
N ASP A 288 -1.91 -15.04 25.59
CA ASP A 288 -2.54 -15.97 26.54
C ASP A 288 -3.08 -17.20 25.79
N ALA A 289 -2.93 -18.38 26.36
CA ALA A 289 -3.44 -19.62 25.81
C ALA A 289 -4.98 -19.62 25.57
N LYS A 290 -5.71 -18.76 26.30
CA LYS A 290 -7.15 -18.56 26.10
C LYS A 290 -7.48 -17.85 24.79
N GLN A 291 -6.51 -17.18 24.16
CA GLN A 291 -6.66 -16.45 22.90
C GLN A 291 -6.27 -17.30 21.68
N VAL A 292 -6.15 -18.61 21.81
CA VAL A 292 -5.65 -19.48 20.72
C VAL A 292 -6.43 -19.32 19.42
N ASP A 293 -7.72 -19.08 19.48
CA ASP A 293 -8.66 -18.87 18.36
C ASP A 293 -9.14 -17.41 18.22
N ASP A 294 -8.60 -16.49 19.01
CA ASP A 294 -8.89 -15.07 18.94
C ASP A 294 -7.90 -14.36 17.99
N ILE A 295 -8.43 -13.60 17.04
CA ILE A 295 -7.63 -12.82 16.08
C ILE A 295 -6.74 -11.78 16.77
N ARG A 296 -7.15 -11.29 17.94
CA ARG A 296 -6.44 -10.26 18.72
C ARG A 296 -5.10 -10.73 19.27
N LYS A 297 -4.87 -12.07 19.32
CA LYS A 297 -3.55 -12.61 19.67
C LYS A 297 -2.41 -12.10 18.77
N PHE A 298 -2.73 -11.72 17.53
CA PHE A 298 -1.76 -11.18 16.58
C PHE A 298 -1.44 -9.70 16.79
N GLU A 299 -2.19 -9.02 17.65
CA GLU A 299 -1.99 -7.61 18.01
C GLU A 299 -1.15 -7.41 19.26
N GLU A 300 -0.81 -8.50 19.95
CA GLU A 300 -0.04 -8.43 21.20
C GLU A 300 1.37 -7.91 20.93
N ILE A 301 1.62 -6.68 21.36
CA ILE A 301 2.92 -5.99 21.23
C ILE A 301 3.28 -5.20 22.49
N GLY A 302 2.50 -5.37 23.58
CA GLY A 302 2.64 -4.58 24.80
C GLY A 302 2.10 -3.15 24.64
N THR A 303 2.47 -2.26 25.55
CA THR A 303 1.99 -0.87 25.56
C THR A 303 2.46 -0.11 24.32
N HIS A 304 1.53 0.46 23.57
CA HIS A 304 1.79 1.19 22.33
C HIS A 304 0.83 2.39 22.16
N PRO A 305 1.15 3.37 21.28
CA PRO A 305 0.28 4.52 21.06
C PRO A 305 -1.08 4.13 20.48
N ALA A 306 -2.16 4.57 21.10
CA ALA A 306 -3.54 4.36 20.61
C ALA A 306 -3.94 5.35 19.51
N ALA A 307 -3.18 6.42 19.30
CA ALA A 307 -3.51 7.49 18.36
C ALA A 307 -3.55 7.02 16.89
N ASN A 308 -2.54 6.28 16.46
CA ASN A 308 -2.43 5.83 15.07
C ASN A 308 -3.56 4.87 14.68
N PRO A 309 -3.85 3.77 15.43
CA PRO A 309 -4.96 2.88 15.10
C PRO A 309 -6.31 3.59 15.04
N ASN A 310 -6.59 4.47 16.01
CA ASN A 310 -7.86 5.19 16.05
C ASN A 310 -8.04 6.14 14.84
N ALA A 311 -6.98 6.78 14.37
CA ALA A 311 -7.04 7.67 13.20
C ALA A 311 -7.17 6.96 11.85
N ILE A 312 -7.18 5.63 11.81
CA ILE A 312 -7.51 4.85 10.61
C ILE A 312 -8.93 5.17 10.14
N SER A 313 -9.86 5.39 11.05
CA SER A 313 -11.27 5.67 10.73
C SER A 313 -11.42 6.88 9.80
N GLU A 314 -10.70 7.97 10.05
CA GLU A 314 -10.74 9.17 9.21
C GLU A 314 -10.15 8.92 7.82
N ALA A 315 -9.13 8.06 7.73
CA ALA A 315 -8.59 7.65 6.44
C ALA A 315 -9.58 6.79 5.64
N LEU A 316 -10.35 5.93 6.29
CA LEU A 316 -11.40 5.15 5.63
C LEU A 316 -12.50 6.06 5.10
N VAL A 317 -13.01 6.98 5.92
CA VAL A 317 -14.04 7.95 5.52
C VAL A 317 -13.55 8.81 4.34
N PHE A 318 -12.30 9.28 4.38
CA PHE A 318 -11.71 10.06 3.30
C PHE A 318 -11.68 9.28 1.98
N ASN A 319 -11.26 8.01 2.00
CA ASN A 319 -11.23 7.16 0.81
C ASN A 319 -12.64 6.75 0.33
N GLU A 320 -13.59 6.53 1.24
CA GLU A 320 -14.97 6.20 0.91
C GLU A 320 -15.66 7.36 0.18
N ASN A 321 -15.43 8.59 0.63
CA ASN A 321 -15.94 9.80 -0.05
C ASN A 321 -15.39 9.91 -1.48
N ILE A 322 -14.11 9.68 -1.71
CA ILE A 322 -13.53 9.69 -3.07
C ILE A 322 -14.10 8.55 -3.91
N GLY A 323 -14.24 7.37 -3.34
CA GLY A 323 -14.63 6.14 -4.02
C GLY A 323 -13.45 5.46 -4.73
N ILE A 324 -13.30 4.16 -4.45
CA ILE A 324 -12.13 3.38 -4.89
C ILE A 324 -12.00 3.27 -6.41
N ALA A 325 -13.13 3.20 -7.14
CA ALA A 325 -13.12 3.14 -8.60
C ALA A 325 -12.56 4.45 -9.21
N ARG A 326 -13.03 5.61 -8.71
CA ARG A 326 -12.53 6.94 -9.14
C ARG A 326 -11.05 7.12 -8.83
N LYS A 327 -10.64 6.67 -7.66
CA LYS A 327 -9.24 6.67 -7.25
C LYS A 327 -8.37 5.82 -8.18
N ALA A 328 -8.78 4.59 -8.47
CA ALA A 328 -8.06 3.68 -9.37
C ALA A 328 -7.94 4.26 -10.79
N ALA A 329 -9.03 4.84 -11.32
CA ALA A 329 -9.04 5.50 -12.61
C ALA A 329 -8.06 6.69 -12.64
N ARG A 330 -8.04 7.55 -11.59
CA ARG A 330 -7.09 8.65 -11.48
C ARG A 330 -5.65 8.16 -11.44
N LEU A 331 -5.34 7.16 -10.65
CA LEU A 331 -3.99 6.63 -10.53
C LEU A 331 -3.48 6.05 -11.85
N ARG A 332 -4.34 5.33 -12.60
CA ARG A 332 -4.01 4.88 -13.96
C ARG A 332 -3.79 6.05 -14.90
N TYR A 333 -4.70 7.03 -14.89
CA TYR A 333 -4.59 8.22 -15.75
C TYR A 333 -3.27 8.97 -15.56
N LEU A 334 -2.85 9.18 -14.30
CA LEU A 334 -1.57 9.84 -13.99
C LEU A 334 -0.37 8.99 -14.45
N ARG A 335 -0.42 7.68 -14.24
CA ARG A 335 0.62 6.75 -14.68
C ARG A 335 0.73 6.73 -16.21
N ASP A 336 -0.38 6.57 -16.89
CA ASP A 336 -0.41 6.44 -18.35
C ASP A 336 0.02 7.73 -19.05
N ARG A 337 -0.25 8.91 -18.45
CA ARG A 337 0.13 10.20 -19.01
C ARG A 337 1.64 10.32 -19.25
N TRP A 338 2.47 10.02 -18.28
CA TRP A 338 3.93 10.05 -18.47
C TRP A 338 4.42 8.86 -19.30
N ALA A 339 3.83 7.69 -19.12
CA ALA A 339 4.26 6.49 -19.82
C ALA A 339 4.02 6.61 -21.33
N HIS A 340 2.83 7.09 -21.74
CA HIS A 340 2.51 7.31 -23.14
C HIS A 340 3.39 8.36 -23.81
N ARG A 341 3.78 9.37 -23.06
CA ARG A 341 4.67 10.40 -23.57
C ARG A 341 6.10 9.88 -23.83
N LEU A 342 6.58 9.01 -22.95
CA LEU A 342 7.98 8.54 -22.99
C LEU A 342 8.18 7.26 -23.79
N ARG A 343 7.12 6.48 -24.08
CA ARG A 343 7.22 5.12 -24.67
C ARG A 343 7.92 5.08 -26.03
N ASP A 344 7.78 6.13 -26.85
CA ASP A 344 8.32 6.16 -28.21
C ASP A 344 9.81 6.60 -28.26
N ASN A 345 10.40 6.95 -27.11
CA ASN A 345 11.82 7.26 -27.01
C ASN A 345 12.65 5.96 -27.03
N ALA A 346 13.57 5.84 -27.98
CA ALA A 346 14.42 4.64 -28.16
C ALA A 346 15.26 4.28 -26.92
N LYS A 347 15.55 5.26 -26.06
CA LYS A 347 16.28 5.05 -24.80
C LYS A 347 15.37 4.60 -23.64
N VAL A 348 14.07 4.49 -23.84
CA VAL A 348 13.07 4.16 -22.79
C VAL A 348 12.49 2.77 -22.99
N LYS A 349 12.22 2.08 -21.88
CA LYS A 349 11.42 0.86 -21.80
C LYS A 349 10.32 1.02 -20.79
N ILE A 350 9.06 0.93 -21.18
CA ILE A 350 7.94 0.86 -20.25
C ILE A 350 7.78 -0.61 -19.86
N LEU A 351 7.96 -0.92 -18.56
CA LEU A 351 8.01 -2.27 -18.02
C LEU A 351 6.80 -2.64 -17.15
N HIS A 352 5.75 -1.83 -17.14
CA HIS A 352 4.44 -2.17 -16.58
C HIS A 352 3.41 -2.42 -17.68
N SER A 353 2.41 -3.22 -17.39
CA SER A 353 1.29 -3.46 -18.30
C SER A 353 0.36 -2.24 -18.35
N GLU A 354 -0.21 -1.96 -19.51
CA GLU A 354 -1.27 -0.96 -19.68
C GLU A 354 -2.67 -1.54 -19.39
N SER A 355 -2.82 -2.87 -19.37
CA SER A 355 -4.09 -3.52 -19.07
C SER A 355 -4.53 -3.20 -17.62
N PRO A 356 -5.77 -2.74 -17.40
CA PRO A 356 -6.31 -2.47 -16.08
C PRO A 356 -6.42 -3.72 -15.19
N ASP A 357 -6.48 -4.90 -15.78
CA ASP A 357 -6.52 -6.18 -15.06
C ASP A 357 -5.13 -6.60 -14.55
N LEU A 358 -4.07 -6.06 -15.15
CA LEU A 358 -2.69 -6.44 -14.84
C LEU A 358 -1.91 -5.34 -14.13
N SER A 359 -2.47 -4.13 -13.99
CA SER A 359 -1.76 -2.99 -13.38
C SER A 359 -2.71 -1.89 -12.88
N CYS A 360 -2.19 -1.00 -12.01
CA CYS A 360 -2.92 0.20 -11.59
C CYS A 360 -1.96 1.41 -11.54
N GLY A 361 -1.80 2.08 -10.40
CA GLY A 361 -1.05 3.34 -10.28
C GLY A 361 0.48 3.18 -10.13
N ILE A 362 1.02 1.95 -10.08
CA ILE A 362 2.46 1.72 -10.06
C ILE A 362 2.95 1.63 -11.50
N GLY A 363 3.79 2.59 -11.91
CA GLY A 363 4.49 2.55 -13.18
C GLY A 363 5.96 2.20 -13.00
N PHE A 364 6.57 1.63 -14.04
CA PHE A 364 7.98 1.29 -14.06
C PHE A 364 8.61 1.64 -15.41
N ILE A 365 9.71 2.39 -15.37
CA ILE A 365 10.49 2.81 -16.52
C ILE A 365 11.91 2.28 -16.41
N GLY A 366 12.37 1.54 -17.42
CA GLY A 366 13.75 1.15 -17.61
C GLY A 366 14.40 1.95 -18.73
N PHE A 367 15.71 1.83 -18.88
CA PHE A 367 16.46 2.60 -19.84
C PHE A 367 17.37 1.72 -20.71
N ASN A 368 17.60 2.13 -21.97
CA ASN A 368 18.53 1.52 -22.89
C ASN A 368 19.81 2.37 -22.95
N GLY A 369 20.93 1.81 -22.50
CA GLY A 369 22.23 2.49 -22.57
C GLY A 369 22.40 3.66 -21.60
N VAL A 370 21.46 3.86 -20.66
CA VAL A 370 21.50 4.89 -19.64
C VAL A 370 21.47 4.26 -18.26
N ASP A 371 22.33 4.71 -17.35
CA ASP A 371 22.39 4.22 -15.98
C ASP A 371 21.18 4.72 -15.17
N ALA A 372 20.33 3.78 -14.73
CA ALA A 372 19.14 4.10 -13.96
C ALA A 372 19.47 4.71 -12.58
N GLY A 373 20.62 4.37 -11.99
CA GLY A 373 21.09 4.96 -10.73
C GLY A 373 21.44 6.44 -10.91
N LYS A 374 22.16 6.78 -11.97
CA LYS A 374 22.48 8.19 -12.27
C LYS A 374 21.22 8.99 -12.61
N MET A 375 20.28 8.41 -13.35
CA MET A 375 18.98 9.05 -13.63
C MET A 375 18.22 9.31 -12.33
N TYR A 376 18.14 8.32 -11.44
CA TYR A 376 17.52 8.47 -10.11
C TYR A 376 18.16 9.62 -9.31
N GLU A 377 19.49 9.64 -9.20
CA GLU A 377 20.22 10.68 -8.47
C GLU A 377 20.01 12.07 -9.08
N THR A 378 20.02 12.17 -10.41
CA THR A 378 19.80 13.44 -11.13
C THR A 378 18.40 13.98 -10.90
N LEU A 379 17.37 13.14 -11.02
CA LEU A 379 15.98 13.52 -10.75
C LEU A 379 15.83 14.04 -9.31
N TYR A 380 16.42 13.33 -8.35
CA TYR A 380 16.33 13.70 -6.94
C TYR A 380 17.12 14.98 -6.61
N THR A 381 18.39 15.04 -6.98
CA THR A 381 19.31 16.11 -6.51
C THR A 381 19.20 17.41 -7.29
N LYS A 382 18.90 17.34 -8.60
CA LYS A 382 18.83 18.54 -9.45
C LYS A 382 17.42 19.04 -9.68
N HIS A 383 16.42 18.16 -9.60
CA HIS A 383 15.05 18.49 -10.00
C HIS A 383 14.01 18.30 -8.89
N ASN A 384 14.42 17.88 -7.68
CA ASN A 384 13.52 17.59 -6.55
C ASN A 384 12.38 16.61 -6.92
N ILE A 385 12.67 15.64 -7.81
CA ILE A 385 11.72 14.61 -8.22
C ILE A 385 12.09 13.30 -7.53
N VAL A 386 11.22 12.84 -6.64
CA VAL A 386 11.43 11.63 -5.82
C VAL A 386 10.77 10.43 -6.49
N THR A 387 11.58 9.47 -6.93
CA THR A 387 11.13 8.17 -7.45
C THR A 387 11.74 7.04 -6.59
N ALA A 388 11.69 5.80 -7.04
CA ALA A 388 12.43 4.72 -6.40
C ALA A 388 13.22 3.94 -7.47
N ARG A 389 14.54 3.85 -7.34
CA ARG A 389 15.32 2.89 -8.14
C ARG A 389 14.97 1.48 -7.69
N VAL A 390 14.68 0.63 -8.64
CA VAL A 390 14.39 -0.79 -8.43
C VAL A 390 15.16 -1.62 -9.43
N GLU A 391 15.94 -2.56 -8.91
CA GLU A 391 16.75 -3.47 -9.69
C GLU A 391 16.37 -4.92 -9.36
N LEU A 392 16.31 -5.76 -10.38
CA LEU A 392 16.32 -7.22 -10.29
C LEU A 392 17.41 -7.74 -11.22
N PRO A 393 18.56 -8.19 -10.68
CA PRO A 393 19.72 -8.57 -11.47
C PRO A 393 19.38 -9.59 -12.58
N GLY A 394 19.83 -9.32 -13.79
CA GLY A 394 19.57 -10.17 -14.95
C GLY A 394 18.17 -10.02 -15.58
N GLN A 395 17.29 -9.20 -14.99
CA GLN A 395 15.94 -8.96 -15.55
C GLN A 395 15.71 -7.49 -15.90
N TYR A 396 15.87 -6.58 -14.95
CA TYR A 396 15.68 -5.14 -15.17
C TYR A 396 16.39 -4.27 -14.13
N ASP A 397 16.70 -3.03 -14.53
CA ASP A 397 17.07 -1.90 -13.68
C ASP A 397 16.32 -0.68 -14.18
N GLY A 398 15.72 0.10 -13.25
CA GLY A 398 14.89 1.22 -13.63
C GLY A 398 14.29 1.97 -12.46
N LEU A 399 13.33 2.83 -12.76
CA LEU A 399 12.63 3.65 -11.79
C LEU A 399 11.18 3.23 -11.65
N ARG A 400 10.78 2.94 -10.42
CA ARG A 400 9.37 2.87 -10.06
C ARG A 400 8.82 4.29 -9.85
N VAL A 401 7.76 4.62 -10.56
CA VAL A 401 7.09 5.91 -10.55
C VAL A 401 5.67 5.74 -10.05
N THR A 402 5.37 6.28 -8.88
CA THR A 402 4.09 6.11 -8.20
C THR A 402 3.48 7.47 -7.84
N PRO A 403 2.86 8.18 -8.78
CA PRO A 403 2.03 9.35 -8.48
C PRO A 403 0.87 8.95 -7.57
N HIS A 404 0.28 9.93 -6.89
CA HIS A 404 -0.87 9.70 -6.01
C HIS A 404 -2.01 10.66 -6.33
N ILE A 405 -3.17 10.50 -5.68
CA ILE A 405 -4.37 11.33 -5.94
C ILE A 405 -4.15 12.83 -5.73
N TYR A 406 -3.14 13.23 -4.99
CA TYR A 406 -2.77 14.63 -4.79
C TYR A 406 -1.77 15.16 -5.84
N SER A 407 -1.24 14.29 -6.70
CA SER A 407 -0.33 14.68 -7.79
C SER A 407 -1.11 15.39 -8.90
N THR A 408 -0.54 16.47 -9.44
CA THR A 408 -1.13 17.23 -10.54
C THR A 408 -0.65 16.73 -11.90
N LEU A 409 -1.37 17.09 -12.97
CA LEU A 409 -0.88 16.86 -14.33
C LEU A 409 0.44 17.59 -14.58
N ARG A 410 0.61 18.80 -14.02
CA ARG A 410 1.86 19.53 -14.11
C ARG A 410 3.04 18.76 -13.50
N ASP A 411 2.84 18.10 -12.34
CA ASP A 411 3.90 17.30 -11.73
C ASP A 411 4.30 16.14 -12.66
N VAL A 412 3.31 15.49 -13.26
CA VAL A 412 3.49 14.37 -14.20
C VAL A 412 4.19 14.82 -15.49
N ASP A 413 3.78 15.97 -16.05
CA ASP A 413 4.38 16.54 -17.26
C ASP A 413 5.81 16.98 -16.97
N THR A 414 6.07 17.65 -15.82
CA THR A 414 7.42 18.05 -15.40
C THR A 414 8.36 16.85 -15.27
N PHE A 415 7.85 15.72 -14.73
CA PHE A 415 8.64 14.49 -14.67
C PHE A 415 9.00 13.99 -16.07
N ALA A 416 8.04 13.92 -16.98
CA ALA A 416 8.28 13.45 -18.35
C ALA A 416 9.26 14.38 -19.10
N ASP A 417 9.03 15.72 -19.04
CA ASP A 417 9.95 16.75 -19.61
C ASP A 417 11.37 16.59 -19.11
N THR A 418 11.52 16.36 -17.80
CA THR A 418 12.82 16.22 -17.16
C THR A 418 13.53 14.95 -17.61
N VAL A 419 12.83 13.82 -17.67
CA VAL A 419 13.39 12.55 -18.16
C VAL A 419 13.83 12.70 -19.62
N GLU A 420 12.99 13.28 -20.49
CA GLU A 420 13.36 13.52 -21.90
C GLU A 420 14.64 14.37 -22.02
N LYS A 421 14.71 15.46 -21.26
CA LYS A 421 15.89 16.35 -21.26
C LYS A 421 17.16 15.62 -20.81
N GLU A 422 17.10 14.91 -19.70
CA GLU A 422 18.27 14.19 -19.17
C GLU A 422 18.71 13.03 -20.09
N LEU A 423 17.77 12.42 -20.85
CA LEU A 423 18.09 11.39 -21.85
C LEU A 423 18.86 11.96 -23.08
N VAL A 424 18.73 13.25 -23.40
CA VAL A 424 19.50 13.90 -24.48
C VAL A 424 20.96 14.03 -24.07
N THR A 425 21.23 14.26 -22.79
CA THR A 425 22.57 14.50 -22.24
C THR A 425 23.28 13.25 -21.73
N ALA A 426 22.56 12.13 -21.59
CA ALA A 426 23.05 10.83 -21.17
C ALA A 426 23.37 9.96 -22.42
#